data_3dd6b33df6acb2745d3f3b2dfbf45163
#
_entry.id   3dd6b33df6acb2745d3f3b2dfbf45163
#
_cell.length_a   1.000
_cell.length_b   1.000
_cell.length_c   1.000
_cell.angle_alpha   90.00
_cell.angle_beta   90.00
_cell.angle_gamma   90.00
#
_symmetry.space_group_name_H-M   'P 1'
#
loop_
_entity.id
_entity.type
_entity.pdbx_description
1 polymer ?
#
loop_
_entity_poly.entity_id
_entity_poly.type
_entity_poly.pdbx_seq_one_letter_code
_entity_poly.pdbx_strand_id
1 'polypeptide(L)'
;MSSIIVNPKNYSGHELDTIFFRPLLSGPSAESLGIRILYNMPMPTVVQIWDRKGNVLTPFDEASGWNGGVKTTHYQKTIPMSRVKAENAFSASDYFSTIFELITSRADINMEDLSGTELEAAETELFRRAIAESIRMNLWLGDKGGTLSTGYTSFDGLLKIVNERSAQSKFQYAATNLSTQIDNYEISEVLAKLIDNASPRLKGLFNDGQVAFFVSPKIYSLYQSHLDSTFGSAAYQDYQNGRKQLMFRGFPIIEVNLNPAIGDSELSEDFIIFTDRRNLVMAVNTADSPGSEIRMWYNPDEMENRQRAVFAIGCDILDDELVCTMIDAE
;
A
#
# COMPACT_ATOMS: atom_id res chain seq x y z
N MET A 1 24.56 8.46 -11.31
CA MET A 1 25.80 7.77 -11.71
C MET A 1 25.47 6.88 -12.89
N SER A 2 25.96 7.22 -14.06
CA SER A 2 25.80 6.38 -15.25
C SER A 2 26.53 5.05 -15.02
N SER A 3 25.81 3.94 -15.06
CA SER A 3 26.41 2.62 -15.02
C SER A 3 27.11 2.37 -16.34
N ILE A 4 28.42 2.41 -16.36
CA ILE A 4 29.21 2.05 -17.53
C ILE A 4 29.02 0.55 -17.78
N ILE A 5 28.39 0.21 -18.89
CA ILE A 5 28.34 -1.17 -19.38
C ILE A 5 29.74 -1.49 -19.93
N VAL A 6 30.50 -2.29 -19.22
CA VAL A 6 31.92 -2.59 -19.54
C VAL A 6 32.07 -3.55 -20.73
N ASN A 7 31.03 -4.31 -21.07
CA ASN A 7 30.96 -5.19 -22.23
C ASN A 7 29.60 -5.13 -22.90
N PRO A 8 29.39 -4.29 -23.91
CA PRO A 8 28.13 -4.27 -24.67
C PRO A 8 27.98 -5.61 -25.40
N LYS A 9 26.85 -6.27 -25.20
CA LYS A 9 26.43 -7.42 -25.97
C LYS A 9 25.39 -6.96 -27.00
N ASN A 10 25.53 -7.41 -28.23
CA ASN A 10 24.51 -7.20 -29.25
C ASN A 10 23.36 -8.19 -28.99
N TYR A 11 22.15 -7.67 -28.80
CA TYR A 11 20.93 -8.46 -28.64
C TYR A 11 20.10 -8.33 -29.91
N SER A 12 19.66 -9.44 -30.50
CA SER A 12 18.68 -9.45 -31.61
C SER A 12 17.24 -9.51 -31.08
N GLY A 13 16.23 -9.17 -31.91
CA GLY A 13 14.84 -8.97 -31.49
C GLY A 13 14.20 -10.05 -30.61
N HIS A 14 14.64 -11.31 -30.73
CA HIS A 14 14.23 -12.41 -29.85
C HIS A 14 14.90 -12.41 -28.48
N GLU A 15 15.95 -11.64 -28.31
CA GLU A 15 16.76 -11.63 -27.09
C GLU A 15 16.30 -10.54 -26.08
N LEU A 16 15.38 -9.66 -26.49
CA LEU A 16 14.73 -8.74 -25.57
C LEU A 16 13.93 -9.47 -24.49
N ASP A 17 13.35 -10.62 -24.82
CA ASP A 17 12.67 -11.49 -23.85
C ASP A 17 13.66 -12.07 -22.81
N THR A 18 14.98 -11.98 -23.06
CA THR A 18 16.01 -12.42 -22.13
C THR A 18 16.63 -11.31 -21.30
N ILE A 19 16.23 -10.05 -21.52
CA ILE A 19 16.66 -8.96 -20.64
C ILE A 19 16.03 -9.18 -19.27
N PHE A 20 16.87 -9.58 -18.32
CA PHE A 20 16.46 -9.71 -16.94
C PHE A 20 16.30 -8.32 -16.34
N PHE A 21 15.06 -7.85 -16.29
CA PHE A 21 14.74 -6.70 -15.45
C PHE A 21 14.96 -7.09 -13.99
N ARG A 22 15.87 -6.40 -13.34
CA ARG A 22 16.04 -6.57 -11.90
C ARG A 22 14.66 -6.43 -11.27
N PRO A 23 14.12 -7.45 -10.55
CA PRO A 23 12.81 -7.34 -10.00
C PRO A 23 12.78 -6.11 -9.08
N LEU A 24 12.00 -5.11 -9.44
CA LEU A 24 11.61 -4.08 -8.52
C LEU A 24 10.96 -4.79 -7.35
N LEU A 25 11.36 -4.43 -6.15
CA LEU A 25 10.93 -5.08 -4.93
C LEU A 25 9.42 -5.17 -4.89
N SER A 26 8.89 -6.31 -5.28
CA SER A 26 7.46 -6.56 -5.34
C SER A 26 6.95 -6.87 -3.95
N GLY A 27 6.35 -5.90 -3.29
CA GLY A 27 5.54 -6.14 -2.11
C GLY A 27 4.07 -6.40 -2.50
N PRO A 28 3.25 -6.86 -1.55
CA PRO A 28 1.84 -7.04 -1.80
C PRO A 28 1.19 -5.70 -2.16
N SER A 29 0.39 -5.69 -3.23
CA SER A 29 -0.40 -4.51 -3.62
C SER A 29 -1.47 -4.21 -2.56
N ALA A 30 -2.03 -3.00 -2.55
CA ALA A 30 -3.13 -2.64 -1.65
C ALA A 30 -4.31 -3.61 -1.78
N GLU A 31 -4.62 -4.05 -3.00
CA GLU A 31 -5.68 -5.01 -3.27
C GLU A 31 -5.37 -6.40 -2.68
N SER A 32 -4.14 -6.88 -2.81
CA SER A 32 -3.73 -8.18 -2.23
C SER A 32 -3.71 -8.18 -0.70
N LEU A 33 -3.52 -7.01 -0.07
CA LEU A 33 -3.66 -6.82 1.37
C LEU A 33 -5.12 -6.75 1.82
N GLY A 34 -6.06 -6.68 0.87
CA GLY A 34 -7.49 -6.54 1.11
C GLY A 34 -7.92 -5.10 1.45
N ILE A 35 -7.05 -4.12 1.23
CA ILE A 35 -7.37 -2.70 1.36
C ILE A 35 -8.38 -2.32 0.27
N ARG A 36 -9.42 -1.61 0.66
CA ARG A 36 -10.48 -1.21 -0.27
C ARG A 36 -10.00 -0.09 -1.20
N ILE A 37 -10.02 -0.33 -2.51
CA ILE A 37 -9.68 0.68 -3.51
C ILE A 37 -10.98 1.27 -4.09
N LEU A 38 -11.09 2.59 -4.07
CA LEU A 38 -12.17 3.34 -4.68
C LEU A 38 -11.66 3.98 -5.97
N TYR A 39 -12.14 3.47 -7.10
CA TYR A 39 -11.78 3.96 -8.43
C TYR A 39 -12.70 5.09 -8.88
N ASN A 40 -12.24 5.89 -9.82
CA ASN A 40 -13.03 6.93 -10.50
C ASN A 40 -13.59 7.99 -9.54
N MET A 41 -12.86 8.31 -8.48
CA MET A 41 -13.31 9.23 -7.45
C MET A 41 -13.00 10.69 -7.78
N PRO A 42 -13.95 11.61 -7.53
CA PRO A 42 -13.66 13.04 -7.63
C PRO A 42 -12.70 13.49 -6.54
N MET A 43 -12.01 14.58 -6.75
CA MET A 43 -11.10 15.17 -5.77
C MET A 43 -11.70 16.46 -5.17
N PRO A 44 -11.95 16.54 -3.86
CA PRO A 44 -11.84 15.49 -2.83
C PRO A 44 -12.97 14.47 -2.91
N THR A 45 -12.72 13.27 -2.38
CA THR A 45 -13.72 12.20 -2.31
C THR A 45 -14.46 12.24 -0.98
N VAL A 46 -15.79 12.18 -1.02
CA VAL A 46 -16.63 12.07 0.16
C VAL A 46 -17.29 10.70 0.19
N VAL A 47 -16.97 9.92 1.22
CA VAL A 47 -17.58 8.62 1.47
C VAL A 47 -18.71 8.78 2.48
N GLN A 48 -19.89 8.29 2.15
CA GLN A 48 -21.02 8.26 3.08
C GLN A 48 -21.03 6.96 3.87
N ILE A 49 -21.09 7.06 5.19
CA ILE A 49 -21.17 5.93 6.11
C ILE A 49 -22.55 5.99 6.75
N TRP A 50 -23.33 4.93 6.56
CA TRP A 50 -24.65 4.80 7.15
C TRP A 50 -24.58 3.84 8.32
N ASP A 51 -25.00 4.29 9.47
CA ASP A 51 -25.05 3.49 10.70
C ASP A 51 -26.45 3.48 11.29
N ARG A 52 -26.82 2.36 11.86
CA ARG A 52 -28.07 2.20 12.57
C ARG A 52 -27.80 1.50 13.90
N LYS A 53 -27.79 2.28 14.96
CA LYS A 53 -27.56 1.79 16.32
C LYS A 53 -28.88 1.56 17.03
N GLY A 54 -28.98 0.47 17.78
CA GLY A 54 -30.08 0.19 18.69
C GLY A 54 -30.97 -0.97 18.31
N ASN A 55 -31.78 -1.39 19.24
CA ASN A 55 -32.79 -2.42 19.05
C ASN A 55 -33.94 -1.84 18.24
N VAL A 56 -34.23 -2.43 17.10
CA VAL A 56 -35.32 -2.02 16.19
C VAL A 56 -36.60 -2.75 16.53
N LEU A 57 -36.50 -3.89 17.22
CA LEU A 57 -37.63 -4.71 17.57
C LEU A 57 -38.31 -4.18 18.85
N THR A 58 -39.57 -3.91 18.76
CA THR A 58 -40.44 -3.55 19.88
C THR A 58 -41.56 -4.60 20.01
N PRO A 59 -42.01 -4.95 21.20
CA PRO A 59 -43.17 -5.82 21.36
C PRO A 59 -44.36 -5.25 20.57
N PHE A 60 -45.10 -6.11 19.93
CA PHE A 60 -46.34 -5.72 19.24
C PHE A 60 -47.42 -5.39 20.29
N ASP A 61 -47.94 -4.18 20.20
CA ASP A 61 -49.08 -3.73 21.01
C ASP A 61 -50.08 -3.09 20.07
N GLU A 62 -51.28 -3.66 20.01
CA GLU A 62 -52.36 -3.20 19.15
C GLU A 62 -52.86 -1.77 19.49
N ALA A 63 -52.66 -1.32 20.73
CA ALA A 63 -53.10 -0.01 21.21
C ALA A 63 -52.05 1.11 20.95
N SER A 64 -50.79 0.79 20.66
CA SER A 64 -49.72 1.78 20.68
C SER A 64 -49.42 2.48 19.35
N GLY A 65 -50.09 2.16 18.27
CA GLY A 65 -49.92 2.83 16.98
C GLY A 65 -48.46 2.89 16.50
N TRP A 66 -48.08 3.89 15.67
CA TRP A 66 -46.72 4.10 15.15
C TRP A 66 -45.83 4.78 16.19
N ASN A 67 -44.86 4.06 16.75
CA ASN A 67 -43.96 4.54 17.81
C ASN A 67 -42.61 5.10 17.33
N GLY A 68 -42.47 5.39 16.05
CA GLY A 68 -41.24 5.97 15.47
C GLY A 68 -39.96 5.17 15.78
N GLY A 69 -39.47 4.37 14.87
CA GLY A 69 -38.31 3.48 15.07
C GLY A 69 -36.98 4.21 15.22
N VAL A 70 -35.91 3.45 15.42
CA VAL A 70 -34.53 3.92 15.48
C VAL A 70 -34.14 4.57 14.13
N LYS A 71 -33.71 5.82 14.20
CA LYS A 71 -33.28 6.58 13.02
C LYS A 71 -31.95 6.07 12.52
N THR A 72 -31.77 6.02 11.20
CA THR A 72 -30.45 5.81 10.56
C THR A 72 -29.64 7.07 10.73
N THR A 73 -28.39 6.92 11.15
CA THR A 73 -27.43 8.00 11.27
C THR A 73 -26.55 8.01 10.03
N HIS A 74 -26.35 9.17 9.44
CA HIS A 74 -25.52 9.35 8.25
C HIS A 74 -24.27 10.13 8.65
N TYR A 75 -23.11 9.59 8.34
CA TYR A 75 -21.82 10.25 8.50
C TYR A 75 -21.19 10.47 7.15
N GLN A 76 -20.45 11.55 7.01
CA GLN A 76 -19.65 11.82 5.84
C GLN A 76 -18.19 11.86 6.25
N LYS A 77 -17.36 11.09 5.54
CA LYS A 77 -15.92 11.08 5.68
C LYS A 77 -15.31 11.58 4.39
N THR A 78 -14.51 12.64 4.48
CA THR A 78 -13.77 13.18 3.33
C THR A 78 -12.39 12.55 3.30
N ILE A 79 -12.06 11.88 2.21
CA ILE A 79 -10.72 11.34 1.96
C ILE A 79 -9.91 12.43 1.26
N PRO A 80 -8.82 12.92 1.87
CA PRO A 80 -7.94 13.87 1.23
C PRO A 80 -7.21 13.19 0.07
N MET A 81 -7.29 13.79 -1.11
CA MET A 81 -6.56 13.32 -2.29
C MET A 81 -5.53 14.35 -2.72
N SER A 82 -4.38 13.91 -3.18
CA SER A 82 -3.33 14.74 -3.75
C SER A 82 -3.14 14.41 -5.22
N ARG A 83 -2.94 15.44 -6.04
CA ARG A 83 -2.56 15.25 -7.43
C ARG A 83 -1.08 14.96 -7.50
N VAL A 84 -0.72 13.83 -8.07
CA VAL A 84 0.66 13.35 -8.20
C VAL A 84 1.04 13.19 -9.65
N LYS A 85 2.33 13.29 -9.93
CA LYS A 85 2.91 13.06 -11.24
C LYS A 85 4.12 12.14 -11.12
N ALA A 86 4.28 11.27 -12.08
CA ALA A 86 5.50 10.52 -12.31
C ALA A 86 6.05 10.95 -13.66
N GLU A 87 7.33 11.28 -13.73
CA GLU A 87 8.01 11.76 -14.94
C GLU A 87 9.33 11.02 -15.07
N ASN A 88 9.64 10.59 -16.28
CA ASN A 88 10.92 10.02 -16.66
C ASN A 88 11.35 10.60 -18.01
N ALA A 89 12.64 10.84 -18.19
CA ALA A 89 13.23 11.27 -19.44
C ALA A 89 14.50 10.45 -19.68
N PHE A 90 14.69 9.96 -20.89
CA PHE A 90 15.85 9.19 -21.29
C PHE A 90 16.22 9.49 -22.76
N SER A 91 17.50 9.41 -23.06
CA SER A 91 18.00 9.58 -24.42
C SER A 91 18.12 8.22 -25.10
N ALA A 92 17.80 8.16 -26.39
CA ALA A 92 18.05 6.97 -27.20
C ALA A 92 19.53 6.58 -27.23
N SER A 93 20.44 7.55 -27.13
CA SER A 93 21.89 7.34 -27.08
C SER A 93 22.34 6.47 -25.90
N ASP A 94 21.59 6.47 -24.79
CA ASP A 94 21.89 5.66 -23.62
C ASP A 94 21.75 4.15 -23.90
N TYR A 95 20.97 3.79 -24.93
CA TYR A 95 20.66 2.42 -25.32
C TYR A 95 21.44 1.95 -26.56
N PHE A 96 22.06 2.85 -27.32
CA PHE A 96 22.73 2.50 -28.58
C PHE A 96 23.84 1.48 -28.45
N SER A 97 24.54 1.45 -27.32
CA SER A 97 25.57 0.44 -27.07
C SER A 97 25.02 -0.95 -26.75
N THR A 98 23.74 -1.03 -26.40
CA THR A 98 23.12 -2.26 -25.86
C THR A 98 22.15 -2.89 -26.86
N ILE A 99 21.47 -2.11 -27.73
CA ILE A 99 20.33 -2.55 -28.57
C ILE A 99 20.47 -2.04 -30.02
N PHE A 100 21.69 -1.80 -30.47
CA PHE A 100 21.97 -1.21 -31.77
C PHE A 100 21.34 -1.97 -32.96
N GLU A 101 21.27 -3.29 -32.92
CA GLU A 101 20.71 -4.09 -34.03
C GLU A 101 19.18 -3.97 -34.18
N LEU A 102 18.44 -3.75 -33.10
CA LEU A 102 16.98 -3.60 -33.11
C LEU A 102 16.55 -2.30 -33.79
N ILE A 103 17.34 -1.24 -33.61
CA ILE A 103 17.05 0.09 -34.15
C ILE A 103 17.49 0.17 -35.61
N THR A 104 18.57 -0.50 -36.00
CA THR A 104 19.13 -0.43 -37.37
C THR A 104 18.45 -1.35 -38.38
N SER A 105 17.65 -2.32 -37.95
CA SER A 105 16.95 -3.23 -38.87
C SER A 105 15.78 -2.60 -39.63
N ARG A 106 15.34 -1.42 -39.27
CA ARG A 106 14.25 -0.66 -39.92
C ARG A 106 14.78 0.63 -40.49
N ALA A 107 14.92 0.70 -41.81
CA ALA A 107 15.55 1.81 -42.55
C ALA A 107 14.84 3.17 -42.43
N ASP A 108 13.61 3.21 -41.88
CA ASP A 108 12.75 4.41 -41.83
C ASP A 108 12.58 4.99 -40.41
N ILE A 109 13.34 4.55 -39.41
CA ILE A 109 13.17 5.03 -38.04
C ILE A 109 14.16 6.15 -37.78
N ASN A 110 13.65 7.29 -37.28
CA ASN A 110 14.45 8.29 -36.63
C ASN A 110 15.13 7.65 -35.41
N MET A 111 16.46 7.50 -35.46
CA MET A 111 17.24 6.78 -34.41
C MET A 111 17.11 7.42 -33.01
N GLU A 112 16.56 8.60 -32.91
CA GLU A 112 16.37 9.35 -31.66
C GLU A 112 14.97 9.10 -31.05
N ASP A 113 13.96 8.85 -31.91
CA ASP A 113 12.57 8.62 -31.50
C ASP A 113 12.31 7.12 -31.32
N LEU A 114 12.15 6.70 -30.07
CA LEU A 114 11.88 5.31 -29.67
C LEU A 114 10.39 4.96 -29.70
N SER A 115 9.52 5.90 -30.06
CA SER A 115 8.06 5.67 -30.08
C SER A 115 7.69 4.55 -31.08
N GLY A 116 6.88 3.61 -30.62
CA GLY A 116 6.43 2.44 -31.40
C GLY A 116 7.45 1.31 -31.51
N THR A 117 8.55 1.37 -30.74
CA THR A 117 9.56 0.29 -30.69
C THR A 117 9.31 -0.66 -29.51
N GLU A 118 9.91 -1.85 -29.57
CA GLU A 118 9.87 -2.81 -28.44
C GLU A 118 10.53 -2.24 -27.18
N LEU A 119 11.48 -1.33 -27.33
CA LEU A 119 12.13 -0.64 -26.23
C LEU A 119 11.16 0.30 -25.51
N GLU A 120 10.27 0.99 -26.23
CA GLU A 120 9.19 1.77 -25.62
C GLU A 120 8.32 0.90 -24.71
N ALA A 121 7.94 -0.29 -25.17
CA ALA A 121 7.13 -1.21 -24.40
C ALA A 121 7.86 -1.67 -23.12
N ALA A 122 9.14 -1.99 -23.21
CA ALA A 122 9.96 -2.41 -22.09
C ALA A 122 10.14 -1.28 -21.05
N GLU A 123 10.46 -0.07 -21.49
CA GLU A 123 10.61 1.11 -20.63
C GLU A 123 9.28 1.51 -19.98
N THR A 124 8.17 1.44 -20.72
CA THR A 124 6.84 1.71 -20.18
C THR A 124 6.44 0.72 -19.09
N GLU A 125 6.76 -0.57 -19.28
CA GLU A 125 6.49 -1.58 -18.25
C GLU A 125 7.36 -1.37 -17.01
N LEU A 126 8.64 -1.03 -17.18
CA LEU A 126 9.53 -0.70 -16.08
C LEU A 126 9.03 0.52 -15.30
N PHE A 127 8.62 1.56 -16.00
CA PHE A 127 8.07 2.77 -15.42
C PHE A 127 6.75 2.52 -14.67
N ARG A 128 5.87 1.67 -15.24
CA ARG A 128 4.63 1.23 -14.57
C ARG A 128 4.92 0.52 -13.25
N ARG A 129 5.90 -0.38 -13.22
CA ARG A 129 6.32 -1.07 -12.00
C ARG A 129 6.90 -0.11 -10.96
N ALA A 130 7.69 0.86 -11.40
CA ALA A 130 8.22 1.90 -10.52
C ALA A 130 7.11 2.78 -9.91
N ILE A 131 6.08 3.12 -10.69
CA ILE A 131 4.91 3.84 -10.17
C ILE A 131 4.17 2.99 -9.12
N ALA A 132 3.91 1.72 -9.41
CA ALA A 132 3.22 0.83 -8.48
C ALA A 132 3.99 0.66 -7.15
N GLU A 133 5.32 0.54 -7.22
CA GLU A 133 6.20 0.52 -6.04
C GLU A 133 6.12 1.83 -5.26
N SER A 134 6.23 2.97 -5.93
CA SER A 134 6.10 4.30 -5.31
C SER A 134 4.75 4.49 -4.62
N ILE A 135 3.66 4.04 -5.24
CA ILE A 135 2.32 4.11 -4.64
C ILE A 135 2.25 3.26 -3.38
N ARG A 136 2.77 2.03 -3.44
CA ARG A 136 2.80 1.13 -2.30
C ARG A 136 3.56 1.72 -1.12
N MET A 137 4.72 2.31 -1.37
CA MET A 137 5.53 2.92 -0.31
C MET A 137 4.87 4.18 0.26
N ASN A 138 4.35 5.07 -0.61
CA ASN A 138 3.63 6.26 -0.15
C ASN A 138 2.32 5.92 0.58
N LEU A 139 1.63 4.82 0.23
CA LEU A 139 0.41 4.38 0.92
C LEU A 139 0.66 4.13 2.42
N TRP A 140 1.83 3.62 2.77
CA TRP A 140 2.17 3.34 4.16
C TRP A 140 2.99 4.46 4.81
N LEU A 141 4.04 4.93 4.13
CA LEU A 141 5.07 5.83 4.69
C LEU A 141 4.92 7.29 4.25
N GLY A 142 3.94 7.60 3.38
CA GLY A 142 3.82 8.94 2.81
C GLY A 142 3.61 10.02 3.87
N ASP A 143 4.36 11.11 3.76
CA ASP A 143 4.18 12.33 4.55
C ASP A 143 4.30 13.57 3.64
N LYS A 144 3.16 14.15 3.29
CA LYS A 144 3.11 15.34 2.42
C LYS A 144 3.77 16.58 3.02
N GLY A 145 3.79 16.67 4.34
CA GLY A 145 4.42 17.77 5.08
C GLY A 145 5.88 17.50 5.46
N GLY A 146 6.34 16.30 5.26
CA GLY A 146 7.66 15.84 5.67
C GLY A 146 8.78 16.32 4.76
N THR A 147 9.98 16.34 5.32
CA THR A 147 11.24 16.64 4.63
C THR A 147 12.08 15.38 4.43
N LEU A 148 11.43 14.22 4.27
CA LEU A 148 12.10 12.94 4.15
C LEU A 148 13.05 12.93 2.95
N SER A 149 14.30 12.57 3.19
CA SER A 149 15.33 12.42 2.16
C SER A 149 14.98 11.35 1.12
N THR A 150 14.10 10.42 1.48
CA THR A 150 13.58 9.34 0.64
C THR A 150 12.55 9.75 -0.40
N GLY A 151 11.98 10.96 -0.31
CA GLY A 151 11.04 11.48 -1.29
C GLY A 151 9.60 10.94 -1.21
N TYR A 152 9.20 10.23 -0.15
CA TYR A 152 7.81 9.77 0.02
C TYR A 152 6.89 10.89 0.52
N THR A 153 6.83 11.99 -0.23
CA THR A 153 6.08 13.21 0.13
C THR A 153 4.88 13.46 -0.77
N SER A 154 4.46 12.47 -1.55
CA SER A 154 3.41 12.64 -2.57
C SER A 154 2.02 12.85 -1.96
N PHE A 155 1.67 12.11 -0.95
CA PHE A 155 0.42 12.21 -0.18
C PHE A 155 0.61 11.60 1.22
N ASP A 156 -0.30 11.90 2.14
CA ASP A 156 -0.24 11.37 3.50
C ASP A 156 -0.61 9.89 3.51
N GLY A 157 0.28 9.06 4.07
CA GLY A 157 0.15 7.61 4.16
C GLY A 157 -0.60 7.15 5.43
N LEU A 158 -0.91 5.86 5.47
CA LEU A 158 -1.68 5.26 6.57
C LEU A 158 -0.98 5.38 7.92
N LEU A 159 0.36 5.22 7.99
CA LEU A 159 1.09 5.33 9.27
C LEU A 159 1.04 6.74 9.83
N LYS A 160 1.20 7.76 9.00
CA LYS A 160 1.05 9.16 9.43
C LYS A 160 -0.36 9.41 9.98
N ILE A 161 -1.40 8.94 9.28
CA ILE A 161 -2.80 9.08 9.72
C ILE A 161 -3.01 8.35 11.05
N VAL A 162 -2.43 7.16 11.22
CA VAL A 162 -2.47 6.40 12.49
C VAL A 162 -1.79 7.17 13.60
N ASN A 163 -0.59 7.71 13.39
CA ASN A 163 0.14 8.50 14.38
C ASN A 163 -0.65 9.73 14.83
N GLU A 164 -1.13 10.53 13.89
CA GLU A 164 -1.92 11.74 14.19
C GLU A 164 -3.20 11.42 14.97
N ARG A 165 -3.92 10.34 14.60
CA ARG A 165 -5.15 9.94 15.28
C ARG A 165 -4.90 9.30 16.64
N SER A 166 -3.79 8.58 16.79
CA SER A 166 -3.33 8.04 18.09
C SER A 166 -3.03 9.16 19.06
N ALA A 167 -2.29 10.18 18.64
CA ALA A 167 -2.00 11.38 19.43
C ALA A 167 -3.27 12.14 19.82
N GLN A 168 -4.31 12.13 18.97
CA GLN A 168 -5.61 12.74 19.24
C GLN A 168 -6.56 11.84 20.05
N SER A 169 -6.12 10.67 20.50
CA SER A 169 -6.92 9.69 21.26
C SER A 169 -8.23 9.31 20.57
N LYS A 170 -8.22 9.21 19.23
CA LYS A 170 -9.41 8.84 18.44
C LYS A 170 -9.67 7.35 18.39
N PHE A 171 -8.63 6.54 18.53
CA PHE A 171 -8.75 5.09 18.54
C PHE A 171 -9.16 4.59 19.93
N GLN A 172 -9.87 3.46 19.95
CA GLN A 172 -10.26 2.80 21.18
C GLN A 172 -9.04 2.38 22.02
N TYR A 173 -8.01 1.93 21.35
CA TYR A 173 -6.74 1.56 21.98
C TYR A 173 -5.60 1.98 21.05
N ALA A 174 -4.70 2.80 21.58
CA ALA A 174 -3.47 3.19 20.92
C ALA A 174 -2.35 3.23 21.97
N ALA A 175 -1.32 2.45 21.76
CA ALA A 175 -0.10 2.48 22.56
C ALA A 175 1.05 3.04 21.72
N THR A 176 1.83 3.94 22.29
CA THR A 176 2.92 4.66 21.61
C THR A 176 4.30 4.23 22.09
N ASN A 177 4.41 3.03 22.63
CA ASN A 177 5.63 2.48 23.23
C ASN A 177 5.83 1.00 22.83
N LEU A 178 5.67 0.70 21.56
CA LEU A 178 5.72 -0.67 21.03
C LEU A 178 7.07 -1.34 21.35
N SER A 179 8.20 -0.65 21.13
CA SER A 179 9.54 -1.19 21.45
C SER A 179 9.66 -1.59 22.90
N THR A 180 9.22 -0.73 23.83
CA THR A 180 9.20 -1.07 25.27
C THR A 180 8.28 -2.24 25.60
N GLN A 181 7.14 -2.37 24.88
CA GLN A 181 6.24 -3.49 25.08
C GLN A 181 6.88 -4.81 24.60
N ILE A 182 7.58 -4.79 23.48
CA ILE A 182 8.28 -5.96 22.94
C ILE A 182 9.43 -6.39 23.84
N ASP A 183 10.17 -5.44 24.43
CA ASP A 183 11.28 -5.73 25.35
C ASP A 183 10.81 -6.36 26.66
N ASN A 184 9.62 -6.00 27.12
CA ASN A 184 9.09 -6.43 28.43
C ASN A 184 8.14 -7.62 28.34
N TYR A 185 7.55 -7.91 27.19
CA TYR A 185 6.54 -8.94 26.99
C TYR A 185 6.82 -9.78 25.76
N GLU A 186 6.37 -11.03 25.78
CA GLU A 186 6.39 -11.84 24.57
C GLU A 186 5.47 -11.24 23.52
N ILE A 187 5.85 -11.36 22.25
CA ILE A 187 5.07 -10.82 21.12
C ILE A 187 3.62 -11.35 21.09
N SER A 188 3.40 -12.57 21.54
CA SER A 188 2.07 -13.18 21.68
C SER A 188 1.18 -12.42 22.68
N GLU A 189 1.76 -11.93 23.79
CA GLU A 189 1.04 -11.11 24.78
C GLU A 189 0.72 -9.72 24.23
N VAL A 190 1.63 -9.14 23.46
CA VAL A 190 1.43 -7.84 22.79
C VAL A 190 0.24 -7.93 21.82
N LEU A 191 0.20 -8.96 20.98
CA LEU A 191 -0.93 -9.20 20.08
C LEU A 191 -2.24 -9.48 20.84
N ALA A 192 -2.18 -10.21 21.96
CA ALA A 192 -3.35 -10.47 22.79
C ALA A 192 -3.93 -9.18 23.38
N LYS A 193 -3.09 -8.25 23.85
CA LYS A 193 -3.52 -6.94 24.36
C LYS A 193 -4.35 -6.16 23.32
N LEU A 194 -3.99 -6.23 22.04
CA LEU A 194 -4.76 -5.57 20.98
C LEU A 194 -6.16 -6.16 20.80
N ILE A 195 -6.28 -7.50 20.85
CA ILE A 195 -7.58 -8.18 20.76
C ILE A 195 -8.45 -7.84 21.97
N ASP A 196 -7.86 -7.91 23.17
CA ASP A 196 -8.60 -7.72 24.43
C ASP A 196 -9.12 -6.28 24.56
N ASN A 197 -8.36 -5.30 24.10
CA ASN A 197 -8.73 -3.88 24.11
C ASN A 197 -9.51 -3.43 22.87
N ALA A 198 -9.82 -4.32 21.94
CA ALA A 198 -10.62 -4.01 20.76
C ALA A 198 -12.00 -3.49 21.15
N SER A 199 -12.52 -2.53 20.38
CA SER A 199 -13.85 -1.98 20.59
C SER A 199 -14.92 -3.07 20.46
N PRO A 200 -16.07 -2.92 21.15
CA PRO A 200 -17.21 -3.83 20.98
C PRO A 200 -17.67 -3.96 19.53
N ARG A 201 -17.50 -2.88 18.76
CA ARG A 201 -17.83 -2.82 17.34
C ARG A 201 -16.88 -3.67 16.49
N LEU A 202 -15.57 -3.56 16.73
CA LEU A 202 -14.57 -4.41 16.07
C LEU A 202 -14.73 -5.88 16.48
N LYS A 203 -15.01 -6.15 17.78
CA LYS A 203 -15.28 -7.51 18.28
C LYS A 203 -16.50 -8.14 17.59
N GLY A 204 -17.50 -7.36 17.25
CA GLY A 204 -18.66 -7.82 16.47
C GLY A 204 -18.32 -8.32 15.07
N LEU A 205 -17.19 -7.86 14.50
CA LEU A 205 -16.74 -8.23 13.16
C LEU A 205 -15.75 -9.41 13.16
N PHE A 206 -15.37 -9.96 14.31
CA PHE A 206 -14.39 -11.04 14.40
C PHE A 206 -14.76 -12.28 13.58
N ASN A 207 -16.06 -12.57 13.46
CA ASN A 207 -16.54 -13.72 12.70
C ASN A 207 -16.63 -13.49 11.18
N ASP A 208 -16.43 -12.25 10.71
CA ASP A 208 -16.53 -11.91 9.27
C ASP A 208 -15.27 -12.36 8.49
N GLY A 209 -14.18 -12.74 9.18
CA GLY A 209 -12.93 -13.17 8.55
C GLY A 209 -12.16 -12.04 7.84
N GLN A 210 -12.58 -10.78 8.00
CA GLN A 210 -11.92 -9.62 7.37
C GLN A 210 -10.99 -8.86 8.31
N VAL A 211 -11.06 -9.17 9.60
CA VAL A 211 -10.17 -8.56 10.60
C VAL A 211 -8.78 -9.18 10.51
N ALA A 212 -7.76 -8.35 10.52
CA ALA A 212 -6.37 -8.77 10.37
C ALA A 212 -5.42 -7.86 11.16
N PHE A 213 -4.23 -8.41 11.43
CA PHE A 213 -3.09 -7.64 11.90
C PHE A 213 -2.24 -7.21 10.72
N PHE A 214 -1.97 -5.91 10.59
CA PHE A 214 -0.95 -5.37 9.70
C PHE A 214 0.27 -5.04 10.55
N VAL A 215 1.40 -5.61 10.21
CA VAL A 215 2.61 -5.52 11.02
C VAL A 215 3.83 -5.13 10.21
N SER A 216 4.81 -4.48 10.86
CA SER A 216 6.11 -4.24 10.26
C SER A 216 6.87 -5.56 10.04
N PRO A 217 7.84 -5.61 9.09
CA PRO A 217 8.63 -6.81 8.83
C PRO A 217 9.37 -7.34 10.06
N LYS A 218 9.82 -6.44 10.92
CA LYS A 218 10.50 -6.82 12.17
C LYS A 218 9.57 -7.55 13.12
N ILE A 219 8.37 -7.04 13.33
CA ILE A 219 7.33 -7.67 14.17
C ILE A 219 6.93 -9.04 13.62
N TYR A 220 6.76 -9.12 12.30
CA TYR A 220 6.47 -10.39 11.61
C TYR A 220 7.56 -11.43 11.88
N SER A 221 8.82 -11.06 11.73
CA SER A 221 9.98 -11.93 11.99
C SER A 221 10.09 -12.34 13.46
N LEU A 222 9.83 -11.40 14.40
CA LEU A 222 9.80 -11.71 15.84
C LEU A 222 8.72 -12.74 16.18
N TYR A 223 7.51 -12.57 15.63
CA TYR A 223 6.44 -13.54 15.85
C TYR A 223 6.76 -14.90 15.23
N GLN A 224 7.37 -14.93 14.04
CA GLN A 224 7.84 -16.16 13.43
C GLN A 224 8.86 -16.88 14.30
N SER A 225 9.86 -16.16 14.83
CA SER A 225 10.88 -16.71 15.72
C SER A 225 10.29 -17.24 17.03
N HIS A 226 9.28 -16.55 17.57
CA HIS A 226 8.55 -17.00 18.76
C HIS A 226 7.83 -18.34 18.49
N LEU A 227 7.14 -18.48 17.34
CA LEU A 227 6.49 -19.72 16.97
C LEU A 227 7.48 -20.86 16.75
N ASP A 228 8.60 -20.61 16.08
CA ASP A 228 9.64 -21.60 15.83
C ASP A 228 10.26 -22.11 17.14
N SER A 229 10.45 -21.22 18.12
CA SER A 229 10.99 -21.59 19.44
C SER A 229 10.01 -22.39 20.31
N THR A 230 8.70 -22.07 20.22
CA THR A 230 7.68 -22.62 21.12
C THR A 230 7.04 -23.89 20.55
N PHE A 231 6.73 -23.94 19.27
CA PHE A 231 5.93 -25.00 18.66
C PHE A 231 6.64 -25.75 17.52
N GLY A 232 7.81 -25.30 17.10
CA GLY A 232 8.49 -25.83 15.93
C GLY A 232 7.71 -25.67 14.62
N SER A 233 8.02 -26.48 13.61
CA SER A 233 7.41 -26.38 12.27
C SER A 233 5.90 -26.68 12.22
N ALA A 234 5.31 -27.23 13.28
CA ALA A 234 3.88 -27.54 13.34
C ALA A 234 2.98 -26.30 13.55
N ALA A 235 3.55 -25.16 13.93
CA ALA A 235 2.81 -23.92 14.19
C ALA A 235 2.30 -23.21 12.95
N TYR A 236 2.77 -23.59 11.78
CA TYR A 236 2.38 -22.95 10.53
C TYR A 236 1.11 -23.57 9.97
N GLN A 237 0.01 -22.85 10.08
CA GLN A 237 -1.24 -23.22 9.42
C GLN A 237 -1.28 -22.66 8.02
N ASP A 238 -1.52 -23.54 7.07
CA ASP A 238 -1.81 -23.31 5.64
C ASP A 238 -0.79 -22.55 4.77
N TYR A 239 -0.40 -23.23 3.70
CA TYR A 239 0.31 -22.66 2.57
C TYR A 239 -0.68 -22.04 1.58
N GLN A 240 -0.88 -20.74 1.63
CA GLN A 240 -1.53 -20.02 0.53
C GLN A 240 -0.46 -19.51 -0.43
N ASN A 241 -0.52 -19.93 -1.69
CA ASN A 241 0.42 -19.54 -2.76
C ASN A 241 1.91 -19.81 -2.43
N GLY A 242 2.22 -20.89 -1.75
CA GLY A 242 3.60 -21.27 -1.42
C GLY A 242 4.25 -20.45 -0.32
N ARG A 243 3.52 -19.53 0.33
CA ARG A 243 3.98 -18.79 1.52
C ARG A 243 3.23 -19.26 2.74
N LYS A 244 3.93 -19.41 3.86
CA LYS A 244 3.33 -19.67 5.16
C LYS A 244 2.56 -18.42 5.60
N GLN A 245 1.26 -18.54 5.84
CA GLN A 245 0.48 -17.47 6.42
C GLN A 245 0.47 -17.61 7.93
N LEU A 246 0.98 -16.63 8.64
CA LEU A 246 0.95 -16.60 10.08
C LEU A 246 -0.44 -16.18 10.58
N MET A 247 -0.92 -16.85 11.61
CA MET A 247 -2.21 -16.52 12.25
C MET A 247 -2.03 -16.47 13.77
N PHE A 248 -2.74 -15.55 14.40
CA PHE A 248 -2.83 -15.44 15.85
C PHE A 248 -4.30 -15.47 16.29
N ARG A 249 -4.68 -16.45 17.09
CA ARG A 249 -6.07 -16.65 17.56
C ARG A 249 -7.12 -16.62 16.45
N GLY A 250 -6.78 -17.11 15.25
CA GLY A 250 -7.69 -17.12 14.09
C GLY A 250 -7.65 -15.86 13.22
N PHE A 251 -6.86 -14.84 13.60
CA PHE A 251 -6.67 -13.64 12.79
C PHE A 251 -5.38 -13.73 11.99
N PRO A 252 -5.41 -13.45 10.68
CA PRO A 252 -4.21 -13.44 9.85
C PRO A 252 -3.29 -12.29 10.22
N ILE A 253 -1.99 -12.58 10.25
CA ILE A 253 -0.93 -11.58 10.41
C ILE A 253 -0.36 -11.31 9.03
N ILE A 254 -0.47 -10.06 8.60
CA ILE A 254 -0.08 -9.58 7.27
C ILE A 254 1.16 -8.73 7.41
N GLU A 255 2.24 -9.19 6.81
CA GLU A 255 3.45 -8.41 6.69
C GLU A 255 3.26 -7.29 5.68
N VAL A 256 3.49 -6.05 6.10
CA VAL A 256 3.62 -4.92 5.20
C VAL A 256 5.09 -4.81 4.81
N ASN A 257 5.42 -5.23 3.59
CA ASN A 257 6.80 -5.24 3.13
C ASN A 257 7.31 -3.81 2.85
N LEU A 258 7.98 -3.23 3.83
CA LEU A 258 8.64 -1.93 3.77
C LEU A 258 10.17 -2.04 3.71
N ASN A 259 10.70 -3.25 3.49
CA ASN A 259 12.14 -3.54 3.49
C ASN A 259 13.00 -2.58 2.65
N PRO A 260 12.56 -2.07 1.50
CA PRO A 260 13.35 -1.10 0.75
C PRO A 260 13.62 0.21 1.48
N ALA A 261 12.72 0.59 2.39
CA ALA A 261 12.80 1.83 3.15
C ALA A 261 13.43 1.66 4.54
N ILE A 262 13.49 0.42 5.05
CA ILE A 262 14.01 0.13 6.40
C ILE A 262 15.52 0.42 6.54
N GLY A 263 16.24 0.56 5.43
CA GLY A 263 17.66 1.01 5.46
C GLY A 263 17.83 2.50 5.77
N ASP A 264 16.73 3.25 5.80
CA ASP A 264 16.71 4.66 6.12
C ASP A 264 16.20 4.82 7.55
N SER A 265 17.05 5.30 8.45
CA SER A 265 16.77 5.42 9.88
C SER A 265 15.57 6.32 10.21
N GLU A 266 15.18 7.17 9.27
CA GLU A 266 14.03 8.06 9.41
C GLU A 266 12.67 7.37 9.16
N LEU A 267 12.65 6.14 8.64
CA LEU A 267 11.44 5.45 8.22
C LEU A 267 11.19 4.11 8.92
N SER A 268 12.07 3.72 9.84
CA SER A 268 12.00 2.42 10.53
C SER A 268 11.09 2.45 11.75
N GLU A 269 9.84 2.84 11.56
CA GLU A 269 8.86 2.72 12.63
C GLU A 269 8.30 1.30 12.69
N ASP A 270 8.43 0.67 13.85
CA ASP A 270 7.73 -0.56 14.15
C ASP A 270 6.27 -0.25 14.44
N PHE A 271 5.37 -1.03 13.87
CA PHE A 271 3.94 -0.84 14.07
C PHE A 271 3.18 -2.17 14.05
N ILE A 272 2.05 -2.16 14.75
CA ILE A 272 1.01 -3.19 14.71
C ILE A 272 -0.32 -2.46 14.61
N ILE A 273 -1.08 -2.73 13.54
CA ILE A 273 -2.42 -2.19 13.33
C ILE A 273 -3.38 -3.37 13.25
N PHE A 274 -4.33 -3.44 14.19
CA PHE A 274 -5.39 -4.44 14.22
C PHE A 274 -6.71 -3.81 13.82
N THR A 275 -7.22 -4.18 12.65
CA THR A 275 -8.42 -3.57 12.06
C THR A 275 -9.09 -4.48 11.05
N ASP A 276 -10.32 -4.14 10.65
CA ASP A 276 -10.96 -4.71 9.46
C ASP A 276 -10.27 -4.17 8.20
N ARG A 277 -9.89 -5.05 7.27
CA ARG A 277 -9.21 -4.68 6.01
C ARG A 277 -10.00 -3.66 5.20
N ARG A 278 -11.34 -3.75 5.21
CA ARG A 278 -12.25 -2.85 4.49
C ARG A 278 -12.29 -1.44 5.08
N ASN A 279 -11.77 -1.26 6.30
CA ASN A 279 -11.68 0.02 6.98
C ASN A 279 -10.54 0.89 6.43
N LEU A 280 -9.51 0.26 5.88
CA LEU A 280 -8.43 0.94 5.19
C LEU A 280 -8.85 1.19 3.74
N VAL A 281 -8.78 2.43 3.30
CA VAL A 281 -9.27 2.84 1.97
C VAL A 281 -8.22 3.65 1.23
N MET A 282 -8.05 3.33 -0.04
CA MET A 282 -7.30 4.11 -1.01
C MET A 282 -8.26 4.61 -2.08
N ALA A 283 -8.27 5.91 -2.35
CA ALA A 283 -9.08 6.52 -3.40
C ALA A 283 -8.21 6.98 -4.55
N VAL A 284 -8.62 6.69 -5.78
CA VAL A 284 -7.94 7.09 -7.01
C VAL A 284 -8.95 7.67 -8.00
N ASN A 285 -8.52 8.63 -8.81
CA ASN A 285 -9.38 9.26 -9.81
C ASN A 285 -9.37 8.54 -11.16
N THR A 286 -8.57 7.50 -11.34
CA THR A 286 -8.49 6.69 -12.55
C THR A 286 -9.51 5.55 -12.52
N ALA A 287 -9.97 5.12 -13.69
CA ALA A 287 -10.88 3.99 -13.81
C ALA A 287 -10.20 2.64 -13.52
N ASP A 288 -8.90 2.59 -13.78
CA ASP A 288 -8.04 1.44 -13.56
C ASP A 288 -6.93 1.75 -12.55
N SER A 289 -6.04 0.80 -12.36
CA SER A 289 -4.86 0.96 -11.52
C SER A 289 -4.08 2.23 -11.84
N PRO A 290 -3.67 3.03 -10.85
CA PRO A 290 -2.87 4.22 -11.08
C PRO A 290 -1.61 3.89 -11.88
N GLY A 291 -1.28 4.73 -12.88
CA GLY A 291 -0.16 4.50 -13.78
C GLY A 291 -0.51 3.67 -15.02
N SER A 292 -1.79 3.30 -15.24
CA SER A 292 -2.22 2.69 -16.49
C SER A 292 -2.17 3.66 -17.68
N GLU A 293 -2.38 4.94 -17.45
CA GLU A 293 -2.30 5.99 -18.46
C GLU A 293 -0.92 6.65 -18.48
N ILE A 294 0.05 5.97 -19.05
CA ILE A 294 1.38 6.52 -19.31
C ILE A 294 1.38 7.10 -20.72
N ARG A 295 1.78 8.35 -20.83
CA ARG A 295 2.01 9.01 -22.12
C ARG A 295 3.50 9.09 -22.38
N MET A 296 3.92 8.65 -23.55
CA MET A 296 5.27 8.80 -24.05
C MET A 296 5.29 9.71 -25.27
N TRP A 297 6.31 10.51 -25.41
CA TRP A 297 6.57 11.34 -26.58
C TRP A 297 8.05 11.66 -26.71
N TYR A 298 8.50 11.85 -27.95
CA TYR A 298 9.84 12.35 -28.24
C TYR A 298 9.86 13.88 -28.19
N ASN A 299 10.85 14.44 -27.51
CA ASN A 299 11.11 15.88 -27.51
C ASN A 299 12.33 16.20 -28.38
N PRO A 300 12.13 16.79 -29.59
CA PRO A 300 13.24 17.04 -30.52
C PRO A 300 14.17 18.15 -30.05
N ASP A 301 13.73 19.07 -29.19
CA ASP A 301 14.54 20.20 -28.73
C ASP A 301 15.69 19.74 -27.79
N GLU A 302 15.44 18.68 -27.04
CA GLU A 302 16.41 18.13 -26.06
C GLU A 302 16.87 16.71 -26.45
N MET A 303 16.40 16.17 -27.58
CA MET A 303 16.71 14.80 -28.06
C MET A 303 16.41 13.72 -27.01
N GLU A 304 15.30 13.88 -26.28
CA GLU A 304 14.89 12.98 -25.20
C GLU A 304 13.51 12.37 -25.47
N ASN A 305 13.38 11.10 -25.11
CA ASN A 305 12.10 10.43 -24.98
C ASN A 305 11.57 10.65 -23.57
N ARG A 306 10.36 11.18 -23.45
CA ARG A 306 9.75 11.55 -22.18
C ARG A 306 8.52 10.72 -21.91
N GLN A 307 8.41 10.26 -20.68
CA GLN A 307 7.24 9.55 -20.16
C GLN A 307 6.62 10.33 -19.01
N ARG A 308 5.30 10.37 -18.97
CA ARG A 308 4.56 11.02 -17.89
C ARG A 308 3.28 10.27 -17.56
N ALA A 309 3.02 10.10 -16.27
CA ALA A 309 1.72 9.73 -15.72
C ALA A 309 1.25 10.79 -14.72
N VAL A 310 -0.03 11.17 -14.76
CA VAL A 310 -0.63 12.14 -13.83
C VAL A 310 -1.97 11.60 -13.35
N PHE A 311 -2.13 11.49 -12.03
CA PHE A 311 -3.36 11.01 -11.41
C PHE A 311 -3.54 11.67 -10.04
N ALA A 312 -4.71 11.48 -9.43
CA ALA A 312 -4.96 11.88 -8.05
C ALA A 312 -5.15 10.64 -7.19
N ILE A 313 -4.52 10.63 -6.03
CA ILE A 313 -4.54 9.51 -5.10
C ILE A 313 -4.56 10.02 -3.66
N GLY A 314 -5.16 9.25 -2.78
CA GLY A 314 -5.15 9.49 -1.34
C GLY A 314 -5.59 8.24 -0.59
N CYS A 315 -5.34 8.21 0.70
CA CYS A 315 -5.80 7.12 1.57
C CYS A 315 -6.37 7.67 2.86
N ASP A 316 -7.18 6.87 3.53
CA ASP A 316 -7.71 7.20 4.84
C ASP A 316 -8.25 5.95 5.56
N ILE A 317 -8.56 6.10 6.85
CA ILE A 317 -9.23 5.12 7.69
C ILE A 317 -10.69 5.60 7.84
N LEU A 318 -11.66 4.78 7.47
CA LEU A 318 -13.07 5.18 7.46
C LEU A 318 -13.64 5.37 8.85
N ASP A 319 -13.40 4.42 9.74
CA ASP A 319 -13.94 4.37 11.09
C ASP A 319 -12.85 4.17 12.12
N ASP A 320 -12.63 5.17 12.95
CA ASP A 320 -11.60 5.17 13.98
C ASP A 320 -11.92 4.17 15.13
N GLU A 321 -13.21 3.84 15.36
CA GLU A 321 -13.62 2.85 16.36
C GLU A 321 -13.20 1.40 15.98
N LEU A 322 -12.93 1.14 14.71
CA LEU A 322 -12.52 -0.18 14.21
C LEU A 322 -11.00 -0.38 14.20
N VAL A 323 -10.24 0.47 14.85
CA VAL A 323 -8.78 0.42 14.86
C VAL A 323 -8.25 0.25 16.28
N CYS A 324 -7.36 -0.73 16.44
CA CYS A 324 -6.47 -0.83 17.60
C CYS A 324 -5.03 -0.84 17.10
N THR A 325 -4.17 -0.06 17.70
CA THR A 325 -2.80 0.10 17.22
C THR A 325 -1.78 0.12 18.35
N MET A 326 -0.59 -0.36 18.04
CA MET A 326 0.63 -0.11 18.80
C MET A 326 1.70 0.37 17.83
N ILE A 327 2.31 1.49 18.14
CA ILE A 327 3.34 2.16 17.34
C ILE A 327 4.44 2.65 18.27
N ASP A 328 5.59 2.94 17.73
CA ASP A 328 6.55 3.80 18.43
C ASP A 328 6.24 5.24 18.02
N ALA A 329 5.93 6.09 19.00
CA ALA A 329 5.84 7.52 18.76
C ALA A 329 7.22 8.14 18.89
N GLU A 330 7.59 8.98 17.93
CA GLU A 330 8.73 9.88 18.08
C GLU A 330 8.56 10.85 19.24
#